data_952ae6e0db3c3b744ed5dcf3b6f810fb
#
_entry.id   952ae6e0db3c3b744ed5dcf3b6f810fb
#
_cell.length_a   1.000
_cell.length_b   1.000
_cell.length_c   1.000
_cell.angle_alpha   90.00
_cell.angle_beta   90.00
_cell.angle_gamma   90.00
#
_symmetry.space_group_name_H-M   'P 1'
#
loop_
_entity.id
_entity.type
_entity.pdbx_description
1 polymer ?
#
loop_
_entity_poly.entity_id
_entity_poly.type
_entity_poly.pdbx_seq_one_letter_code
_entity_poly.pdbx_strand_id
1 'polypeptide(L)'
;IDLWFFGGVARMSRDTDSPGVEFRVSAAGPLVTLLIVAVCFGIGAILVGPQDFLDSARLQNDAASSPGVLLVSFLASINALVFLFNLIPAFPLDGGRIARAIAWKVTGDRSKATKVAAGLGQVFAWILMGVGVVWLLTLGSLTGLYWLALGFFLLTAARGAVVQTNFQDRIADVTVADIMDREPVTIPADLRASQAYDDYFLRYQGWSWFPVVDAYRRYVGLIHRPAVEHVVHLGGSQADRTVRELMVPDDGQGSVGADAPLEQLLSSEPLRTVGALFAVDGEGVLRGVVTVDQVRRALQSASSR
;
A
#
# COMPACT_ATOMS: atom_id res chain seq x y z
N ILE A 1 -6.96 -9.33 -8.14
CA ILE A 1 -7.38 -10.36 -7.16
C ILE A 1 -6.39 -11.50 -7.32
N ASP A 2 -5.50 -11.66 -6.36
CA ASP A 2 -4.55 -12.76 -6.36
C ASP A 2 -5.18 -13.93 -5.59
N LEU A 3 -5.37 -15.06 -6.28
CA LEU A 3 -5.89 -16.28 -5.68
C LEU A 3 -4.72 -17.07 -5.07
N TRP A 4 -4.68 -17.15 -3.75
CA TRP A 4 -3.77 -18.01 -3.01
C TRP A 4 -4.50 -19.23 -2.49
N PHE A 5 -3.75 -20.31 -2.14
CA PHE A 5 -4.27 -21.60 -1.70
C PHE A 5 -5.29 -21.53 -0.53
N PHE A 6 -5.27 -20.45 0.26
CA PHE A 6 -6.17 -20.20 1.39
C PHE A 6 -7.26 -19.16 1.14
N GLY A 7 -7.54 -18.79 -0.13
CA GLY A 7 -8.58 -17.82 -0.49
C GLY A 7 -8.06 -16.65 -1.30
N GLY A 8 -8.97 -15.87 -1.88
CA GLY A 8 -8.65 -14.68 -2.66
C GLY A 8 -8.29 -13.50 -1.75
N VAL A 9 -7.07 -12.98 -1.87
CA VAL A 9 -6.71 -11.69 -1.27
C VAL A 9 -6.96 -10.60 -2.30
N ALA A 10 -8.02 -9.83 -2.12
CA ALA A 10 -8.20 -8.58 -2.86
C ALA A 10 -7.20 -7.55 -2.29
N ARG A 11 -6.03 -7.42 -2.89
CA ARG A 11 -5.18 -6.25 -2.65
C ARG A 11 -5.82 -5.06 -3.31
N MET A 12 -6.38 -4.15 -2.53
CA MET A 12 -6.67 -2.81 -3.01
C MET A 12 -5.31 -2.14 -3.23
N SER A 13 -4.95 -1.91 -4.49
CA SER A 13 -3.69 -1.28 -4.89
C SER A 13 -3.63 0.22 -4.52
N ARG A 14 -4.73 0.78 -4.05
CA ARG A 14 -4.83 2.14 -3.48
C ARG A 14 -5.66 2.09 -2.21
N ASP A 15 -5.19 2.78 -1.20
CA ASP A 15 -5.98 3.12 -0.03
C ASP A 15 -7.21 3.94 -0.44
N THR A 16 -8.27 3.88 0.38
CA THR A 16 -9.52 4.58 0.07
C THR A 16 -9.32 6.09 0.02
N ASP A 17 -9.78 6.72 -1.08
CA ASP A 17 -9.58 8.16 -1.33
C ASP A 17 -10.52 9.06 -0.54
N SER A 18 -11.50 8.50 0.18
CA SER A 18 -12.44 9.28 0.98
C SER A 18 -13.01 8.52 2.18
N PRO A 19 -13.34 9.23 3.28
CA PRO A 19 -13.93 8.61 4.47
C PRO A 19 -15.27 7.91 4.18
N GLY A 20 -16.05 8.39 3.21
CA GLY A 20 -17.31 7.77 2.85
C GLY A 20 -17.15 6.43 2.11
N VAL A 21 -16.12 6.30 1.28
CA VAL A 21 -15.79 5.02 0.62
C VAL A 21 -15.29 4.03 1.66
N GLU A 22 -14.40 4.47 2.54
CA GLU A 22 -13.88 3.62 3.61
C GLU A 22 -14.98 3.09 4.52
N PHE A 23 -15.89 3.96 4.95
CA PHE A 23 -17.04 3.56 5.76
C PHE A 23 -17.88 2.47 5.07
N ARG A 24 -18.24 2.66 3.81
CA ARG A 24 -19.07 1.69 3.05
C ARG A 24 -18.37 0.35 2.88
N VAL A 25 -17.09 0.37 2.54
CA VAL A 25 -16.29 -0.86 2.38
C VAL A 25 -16.18 -1.62 3.70
N SER A 26 -15.88 -0.90 4.80
CA SER A 26 -15.74 -1.54 6.12
C SER A 26 -17.05 -1.98 6.73
N ALA A 27 -18.17 -1.31 6.42
CA ALA A 27 -19.49 -1.73 6.87
C ALA A 27 -20.04 -2.93 6.09
N ALA A 28 -19.56 -3.17 4.86
CA ALA A 28 -20.03 -4.29 4.05
C ALA A 28 -19.78 -5.65 4.71
N GLY A 29 -18.63 -5.86 5.36
CA GLY A 29 -18.30 -7.09 6.09
C GLY A 29 -19.33 -7.40 7.18
N PRO A 30 -19.50 -6.53 8.19
CA PRO A 30 -20.54 -6.69 9.21
C PRO A 30 -21.96 -6.84 8.64
N LEU A 31 -22.32 -6.11 7.58
CA LEU A 31 -23.64 -6.24 6.96
C LEU A 31 -23.88 -7.62 6.36
N VAL A 32 -22.87 -8.22 5.72
CA VAL A 32 -22.98 -9.61 5.18
C VAL A 32 -23.15 -10.61 6.30
N THR A 33 -22.37 -10.53 7.39
CA THR A 33 -22.52 -11.44 8.54
C THR A 33 -23.88 -11.27 9.21
N LEU A 34 -24.38 -10.04 9.34
CA LEU A 34 -25.73 -9.77 9.86
C LEU A 34 -26.81 -10.37 8.96
N LEU A 35 -26.66 -10.27 7.63
CA LEU A 35 -27.58 -10.90 6.67
C LEU A 35 -27.60 -12.42 6.83
N ILE A 36 -26.43 -13.06 6.98
CA ILE A 36 -26.34 -14.52 7.22
C ILE A 36 -27.08 -14.87 8.51
N VAL A 37 -26.87 -14.13 9.60
CA VAL A 37 -27.58 -14.34 10.86
C VAL A 37 -29.10 -14.24 10.68
N ALA A 38 -29.55 -13.19 9.98
CA ALA A 38 -30.98 -12.96 9.73
C ALA A 38 -31.60 -14.10 8.87
N VAL A 39 -30.90 -14.56 7.85
CA VAL A 39 -31.36 -15.67 7.00
C VAL A 39 -31.41 -16.96 7.82
N CYS A 40 -30.35 -17.29 8.57
CA CYS A 40 -30.33 -18.49 9.43
C CYS A 40 -31.45 -18.45 10.49
N PHE A 41 -31.65 -17.29 11.10
CA PHE A 41 -32.73 -17.09 12.07
C PHE A 41 -34.13 -17.28 11.42
N GLY A 42 -34.33 -16.70 10.22
CA GLY A 42 -35.57 -16.87 9.46
C GLY A 42 -35.88 -18.34 9.13
N ILE A 43 -34.88 -19.08 8.65
CA ILE A 43 -35.00 -20.52 8.36
C ILE A 43 -35.28 -21.29 9.64
N GLY A 44 -34.54 -21.07 10.70
CA GLY A 44 -34.71 -21.74 11.99
C GLY A 44 -36.09 -21.47 12.62
N ALA A 45 -36.53 -20.24 12.60
CA ALA A 45 -37.85 -19.84 13.12
C ALA A 45 -39.03 -20.49 12.36
N ILE A 46 -38.88 -20.70 11.04
CA ILE A 46 -39.87 -21.40 10.21
C ILE A 46 -39.88 -22.92 10.55
N LEU A 47 -38.71 -23.51 10.79
CA LEU A 47 -38.58 -24.97 10.99
C LEU A 47 -39.03 -25.42 12.39
N VAL A 48 -38.66 -24.70 13.43
CA VAL A 48 -38.88 -25.11 14.84
C VAL A 48 -39.52 -24.03 15.72
N GLY A 49 -39.79 -22.89 15.19
CA GLY A 49 -40.25 -21.73 15.96
C GLY A 49 -39.10 -20.86 16.50
N PRO A 50 -39.34 -19.54 16.71
CA PRO A 50 -38.29 -18.61 17.08
C PRO A 50 -37.65 -18.86 18.44
N GLN A 51 -38.46 -19.34 19.45
CA GLN A 51 -37.94 -19.60 20.79
C GLN A 51 -37.06 -20.85 20.81
N ASP A 52 -37.54 -21.97 20.25
CA ASP A 52 -36.81 -23.23 20.20
C ASP A 52 -35.52 -23.11 19.37
N PHE A 53 -35.53 -22.26 18.32
CA PHE A 53 -34.33 -21.96 17.57
C PHE A 53 -33.31 -21.17 18.38
N LEU A 54 -33.75 -20.15 19.15
CA LEU A 54 -32.87 -19.41 20.04
C LEU A 54 -32.25 -20.29 21.13
N ASP A 55 -33.02 -21.20 21.70
CA ASP A 55 -32.54 -22.14 22.70
C ASP A 55 -31.53 -23.13 22.11
N SER A 56 -31.78 -23.61 20.90
CA SER A 56 -30.79 -24.41 20.13
C SER A 56 -29.52 -23.64 19.83
N ALA A 57 -29.62 -22.34 19.47
CA ALA A 57 -28.49 -21.45 19.20
C ALA A 57 -27.65 -21.14 20.45
N ARG A 58 -28.27 -21.20 21.67
CA ARG A 58 -27.59 -21.07 22.96
C ARG A 58 -27.06 -22.38 23.52
N LEU A 59 -27.19 -23.50 22.77
CA LEU A 59 -26.80 -24.84 23.21
C LEU A 59 -27.54 -25.31 24.46
N GLN A 60 -28.78 -24.84 24.68
CA GLN A 60 -29.58 -25.16 25.86
C GLN A 60 -30.50 -26.36 25.67
N ASN A 61 -30.73 -26.81 24.41
CA ASN A 61 -31.69 -27.89 24.07
C ASN A 61 -31.11 -28.85 23.03
N ASP A 62 -30.07 -29.61 23.39
CA ASP A 62 -29.36 -30.49 22.45
C ASP A 62 -30.14 -31.77 22.09
N ALA A 63 -31.09 -32.20 22.93
CA ALA A 63 -31.69 -33.53 22.82
C ALA A 63 -32.87 -33.66 21.83
N ALA A 64 -33.46 -32.54 21.37
CA ALA A 64 -34.68 -32.54 20.55
C ALA A 64 -34.52 -31.98 19.13
N SER A 65 -33.35 -31.41 18.79
CA SER A 65 -33.13 -30.73 17.52
C SER A 65 -32.63 -31.67 16.43
N SER A 66 -33.21 -31.59 15.23
CA SER A 66 -32.67 -32.31 14.08
C SER A 66 -31.25 -31.78 13.72
N PRO A 67 -30.38 -32.66 13.13
CA PRO A 67 -29.02 -32.24 12.74
C PRO A 67 -28.99 -30.99 11.85
N GLY A 68 -30.02 -30.79 11.02
CA GLY A 68 -30.14 -29.58 10.19
C GLY A 68 -30.39 -28.30 10.99
N VAL A 69 -31.25 -28.37 12.03
CA VAL A 69 -31.51 -27.24 12.92
C VAL A 69 -30.26 -26.90 13.73
N LEU A 70 -29.53 -27.88 14.23
CA LEU A 70 -28.28 -27.68 14.96
C LEU A 70 -27.23 -27.03 14.07
N LEU A 71 -27.09 -27.42 12.80
CA LEU A 71 -26.17 -26.78 11.87
C LEU A 71 -26.52 -25.31 11.61
N VAL A 72 -27.80 -25.01 11.36
CA VAL A 72 -28.26 -23.66 11.08
C VAL A 72 -28.12 -22.77 12.33
N SER A 73 -28.44 -23.29 13.53
CA SER A 73 -28.28 -22.56 14.78
C SER A 73 -26.82 -22.28 15.13
N PHE A 74 -25.94 -23.28 14.91
CA PHE A 74 -24.50 -23.08 15.06
C PHE A 74 -23.96 -22.00 14.09
N LEU A 75 -24.38 -22.05 12.80
CA LEU A 75 -24.00 -21.06 11.80
C LEU A 75 -24.49 -19.64 12.17
N ALA A 76 -25.72 -19.54 12.67
CA ALA A 76 -26.25 -18.28 13.18
C ALA A 76 -25.42 -17.75 14.35
N SER A 77 -25.11 -18.59 15.34
CA SER A 77 -24.39 -18.21 16.55
C SER A 77 -22.96 -17.77 16.25
N ILE A 78 -22.23 -18.53 15.43
CA ILE A 78 -20.85 -18.14 15.08
C ILE A 78 -20.80 -16.84 14.27
N ASN A 79 -21.73 -16.64 13.32
CA ASN A 79 -21.80 -15.39 12.57
C ASN A 79 -22.23 -14.22 13.45
N ALA A 80 -23.16 -14.42 14.42
CA ALA A 80 -23.52 -13.38 15.39
C ALA A 80 -22.32 -12.99 16.25
N LEU A 81 -21.52 -13.97 16.70
CA LEU A 81 -20.30 -13.71 17.46
C LEU A 81 -19.28 -12.94 16.62
N VAL A 82 -19.04 -13.36 15.37
CA VAL A 82 -18.13 -12.69 14.43
C VAL A 82 -18.61 -11.28 14.13
N PHE A 83 -19.92 -11.07 13.94
CA PHE A 83 -20.52 -9.75 13.75
C PHE A 83 -20.25 -8.84 14.95
N LEU A 84 -20.57 -9.29 16.16
CA LEU A 84 -20.37 -8.51 17.38
C LEU A 84 -18.89 -8.18 17.60
N PHE A 85 -18.01 -9.16 17.38
CA PHE A 85 -16.58 -8.97 17.53
C PHE A 85 -16.03 -7.97 16.50
N ASN A 86 -16.45 -8.09 15.24
CA ASN A 86 -16.04 -7.16 14.19
C ASN A 86 -16.62 -5.75 14.34
N LEU A 87 -17.69 -5.57 15.11
CA LEU A 87 -18.26 -4.25 15.37
C LEU A 87 -17.51 -3.47 16.46
N ILE A 88 -16.61 -4.12 17.21
CA ILE A 88 -15.78 -3.47 18.22
C ILE A 88 -14.92 -2.38 17.54
N PRO A 89 -14.95 -1.12 18.06
CA PRO A 89 -14.25 0.01 17.43
C PRO A 89 -12.74 -0.05 17.69
N ALA A 90 -12.12 -1.16 17.37
CA ALA A 90 -10.74 -1.49 17.66
C ALA A 90 -10.01 -1.95 16.39
N PHE A 91 -8.95 -1.26 15.98
CA PHE A 91 -8.09 -1.74 14.90
C PHE A 91 -7.39 -3.07 15.32
N PRO A 92 -7.34 -4.12 14.46
CA PRO A 92 -7.58 -4.17 13.01
C PRO A 92 -9.00 -4.59 12.57
N LEU A 93 -9.97 -4.65 13.46
CA LEU A 93 -11.34 -5.09 13.19
C LEU A 93 -12.08 -4.10 12.27
N ASP A 94 -13.17 -4.56 11.65
CA ASP A 94 -13.99 -3.71 10.76
C ASP A 94 -14.57 -2.49 11.51
N GLY A 95 -14.98 -2.67 12.77
CA GLY A 95 -15.41 -1.58 13.64
C GLY A 95 -14.34 -0.53 13.90
N GLY A 96 -13.06 -0.93 13.93
CA GLY A 96 -11.95 -0.01 14.01
C GLY A 96 -11.77 0.82 12.72
N ARG A 97 -12.00 0.22 11.56
CA ARG A 97 -12.01 0.94 10.28
C ARG A 97 -13.21 1.87 10.15
N ILE A 98 -14.38 1.44 10.62
CA ILE A 98 -15.58 2.29 10.72
C ILE A 98 -15.28 3.48 11.63
N ALA A 99 -14.71 3.27 12.82
CA ALA A 99 -14.32 4.33 13.74
C ALA A 99 -13.29 5.28 13.10
N ARG A 100 -12.32 4.75 12.36
CA ARG A 100 -11.36 5.56 11.58
C ARG A 100 -12.07 6.42 10.54
N ALA A 101 -12.97 5.85 9.75
CA ALA A 101 -13.73 6.59 8.74
C ALA A 101 -14.55 7.73 9.33
N ILE A 102 -15.20 7.50 10.48
CA ILE A 102 -15.95 8.52 11.21
C ILE A 102 -15.00 9.61 11.73
N ALA A 103 -13.90 9.23 12.39
CA ALA A 103 -12.91 10.17 12.90
C ALA A 103 -12.28 10.99 11.77
N TRP A 104 -11.98 10.37 10.63
CA TRP A 104 -11.47 11.07 9.44
C TRP A 104 -12.48 12.08 8.90
N LYS A 105 -13.75 11.71 8.81
CA LYS A 105 -14.81 12.64 8.37
C LYS A 105 -14.94 13.84 9.29
N VAL A 106 -14.72 13.68 10.58
CA VAL A 106 -14.83 14.75 11.60
C VAL A 106 -13.57 15.61 11.65
N THR A 107 -12.39 14.99 11.60
CA THR A 107 -11.11 15.69 11.76
C THR A 107 -10.54 16.24 10.45
N GLY A 108 -10.98 15.72 9.31
CA GLY A 108 -10.37 15.99 7.99
C GLY A 108 -8.99 15.37 7.79
N ASP A 109 -8.42 14.72 8.81
CA ASP A 109 -7.05 14.19 8.83
C ASP A 109 -7.07 12.68 9.01
N ARG A 110 -6.66 11.97 7.96
CA ARG A 110 -6.65 10.50 7.93
C ARG A 110 -5.64 9.90 8.91
N SER A 111 -4.47 10.54 9.04
CA SER A 111 -3.42 10.07 9.93
C SER A 111 -3.84 10.14 11.39
N LYS A 112 -4.42 11.28 11.80
CA LYS A 112 -5.00 11.43 13.15
C LYS A 112 -6.10 10.41 13.41
N ALA A 113 -6.97 10.20 12.42
CA ALA A 113 -8.07 9.22 12.53
C ALA A 113 -7.53 7.79 12.72
N THR A 114 -6.47 7.40 11.99
CA THR A 114 -5.83 6.10 12.16
C THR A 114 -5.21 5.96 13.55
N LYS A 115 -4.53 6.99 14.05
CA LYS A 115 -3.93 6.98 15.41
C LYS A 115 -5.00 6.82 16.49
N VAL A 116 -6.15 7.49 16.33
CA VAL A 116 -7.30 7.35 17.25
C VAL A 116 -7.85 5.92 17.24
N ALA A 117 -8.16 5.39 16.06
CA ALA A 117 -8.70 4.03 15.91
C ALA A 117 -7.73 2.95 16.41
N ALA A 118 -6.43 3.11 16.13
CA ALA A 118 -5.39 2.22 16.64
C ALA A 118 -5.23 2.35 18.17
N GLY A 119 -5.36 3.55 18.72
CA GLY A 119 -5.36 3.77 20.17
C GLY A 119 -6.48 3.01 20.87
N LEU A 120 -7.71 3.08 20.32
CA LEU A 120 -8.84 2.28 20.81
C LEU A 120 -8.55 0.79 20.73
N GLY A 121 -7.93 0.32 19.62
CA GLY A 121 -7.50 -1.08 19.45
C GLY A 121 -6.47 -1.52 20.50
N GLN A 122 -5.51 -0.65 20.83
CA GLN A 122 -4.52 -0.93 21.88
C GLN A 122 -5.17 -1.05 23.26
N VAL A 123 -6.08 -0.12 23.60
CA VAL A 123 -6.82 -0.18 24.88
C VAL A 123 -7.62 -1.48 24.97
N PHE A 124 -8.34 -1.84 23.91
CA PHE A 124 -9.11 -3.10 23.87
C PHE A 124 -8.18 -4.33 24.00
N ALA A 125 -7.03 -4.33 23.34
CA ALA A 125 -6.04 -5.40 23.45
C ALA A 125 -5.51 -5.54 24.89
N TRP A 126 -5.23 -4.44 25.58
CA TRP A 126 -4.80 -4.46 26.99
C TRP A 126 -5.89 -5.01 27.91
N ILE A 127 -7.18 -4.66 27.67
CA ILE A 127 -8.30 -5.21 28.41
C ILE A 127 -8.36 -6.73 28.25
N LEU A 128 -8.27 -7.24 27.00
CA LEU A 128 -8.26 -8.68 26.75
C LEU A 128 -7.12 -9.40 27.44
N MET A 129 -5.91 -8.81 27.38
CA MET A 129 -4.75 -9.38 28.06
C MET A 129 -4.94 -9.39 29.58
N GLY A 130 -5.51 -8.33 30.15
CA GLY A 130 -5.85 -8.24 31.56
C GLY A 130 -6.85 -9.33 31.99
N VAL A 131 -7.90 -9.52 31.21
CA VAL A 131 -8.87 -10.62 31.39
C VAL A 131 -8.17 -11.97 31.33
N GLY A 132 -7.28 -12.16 30.35
CA GLY A 132 -6.48 -13.39 30.20
C GLY A 132 -5.61 -13.68 31.41
N VAL A 133 -4.96 -12.67 31.98
CA VAL A 133 -4.15 -12.82 33.22
C VAL A 133 -5.03 -13.20 34.39
N VAL A 134 -6.15 -12.53 34.60
CA VAL A 134 -7.09 -12.84 35.70
C VAL A 134 -7.59 -14.28 35.58
N TRP A 135 -7.99 -14.75 34.39
CA TRP A 135 -8.46 -16.12 34.19
C TRP A 135 -7.37 -17.16 34.43
N LEU A 136 -6.15 -16.86 34.03
CA LEU A 136 -5.01 -17.76 34.25
C LEU A 136 -4.69 -17.89 35.74
N LEU A 137 -4.68 -16.78 36.47
CA LEU A 137 -4.30 -16.76 37.90
C LEU A 137 -5.41 -17.25 38.84
N THR A 138 -6.69 -16.95 38.53
CA THR A 138 -7.80 -17.28 39.43
C THR A 138 -8.40 -18.65 39.15
N LEU A 139 -8.48 -19.06 37.88
CA LEU A 139 -9.13 -20.29 37.48
C LEU A 139 -8.15 -21.38 37.03
N GLY A 140 -6.85 -21.08 36.92
CA GLY A 140 -5.84 -22.01 36.39
C GLY A 140 -6.12 -22.47 34.96
N SER A 141 -6.97 -21.75 34.23
CA SER A 141 -7.52 -22.18 32.94
C SER A 141 -6.62 -21.76 31.79
N LEU A 142 -6.28 -22.71 30.89
CA LEU A 142 -5.58 -22.44 29.65
C LEU A 142 -6.34 -21.47 28.72
N THR A 143 -7.65 -21.26 28.94
CA THR A 143 -8.43 -20.24 28.25
C THR A 143 -7.86 -18.82 28.48
N GLY A 144 -7.26 -18.57 29.66
CA GLY A 144 -6.53 -17.31 29.91
C GLY A 144 -5.37 -17.07 28.94
N LEU A 145 -4.65 -18.14 28.57
CA LEU A 145 -3.57 -18.05 27.59
C LEU A 145 -4.08 -17.67 26.18
N TYR A 146 -5.25 -18.17 25.80
CA TYR A 146 -5.91 -17.79 24.55
C TYR A 146 -6.22 -16.28 24.51
N TRP A 147 -6.79 -15.73 25.57
CA TRP A 147 -7.08 -14.28 25.67
C TRP A 147 -5.82 -13.44 25.66
N LEU A 148 -4.74 -13.90 26.32
CA LEU A 148 -3.44 -13.24 26.26
C LEU A 148 -2.88 -13.20 24.83
N ALA A 149 -2.89 -14.36 24.14
CA ALA A 149 -2.40 -14.45 22.78
C ALA A 149 -3.22 -13.58 21.81
N LEU A 150 -4.56 -13.60 21.94
CA LEU A 150 -5.45 -12.77 21.14
C LEU A 150 -5.21 -11.27 21.38
N GLY A 151 -5.10 -10.85 22.63
CA GLY A 151 -4.80 -9.47 23.00
C GLY A 151 -3.43 -9.03 22.48
N PHE A 152 -2.41 -9.87 22.60
CA PHE A 152 -1.07 -9.59 22.04
C PHE A 152 -1.11 -9.45 20.51
N PHE A 153 -1.82 -10.33 19.82
CA PHE A 153 -2.01 -10.24 18.37
C PHE A 153 -2.69 -8.91 17.96
N LEU A 154 -3.78 -8.54 18.63
CA LEU A 154 -4.48 -7.28 18.36
C LEU A 154 -3.60 -6.06 18.66
N LEU A 155 -2.83 -6.10 19.74
CA LEU A 155 -1.89 -5.03 20.11
C LEU A 155 -0.82 -4.82 19.02
N THR A 156 -0.22 -5.91 18.54
CA THR A 156 0.80 -5.84 17.48
C THR A 156 0.21 -5.35 16.17
N ALA A 157 -0.99 -5.79 15.80
CA ALA A 157 -1.70 -5.33 14.61
C ALA A 157 -2.08 -3.83 14.69
N ALA A 158 -2.58 -3.37 15.83
CA ALA A 158 -2.91 -1.96 16.04
C ALA A 158 -1.66 -1.05 16.00
N ARG A 159 -0.55 -1.50 16.59
CA ARG A 159 0.75 -0.78 16.48
C ARG A 159 1.29 -0.75 15.06
N GLY A 160 1.20 -1.87 14.34
CA GLY A 160 1.59 -1.96 12.94
C GLY A 160 0.86 -0.94 12.05
N ALA A 161 -0.44 -0.73 12.29
CA ALA A 161 -1.23 0.27 11.56
C ALA A 161 -0.70 1.70 11.75
N VAL A 162 -0.29 2.06 12.98
CA VAL A 162 0.30 3.38 13.27
C VAL A 162 1.65 3.54 12.58
N VAL A 163 2.50 2.52 12.64
CA VAL A 163 3.82 2.53 11.99
C VAL A 163 3.66 2.70 10.48
N GLN A 164 2.75 1.94 9.88
CA GLN A 164 2.44 2.03 8.44
C GLN A 164 1.97 3.43 8.05
N THR A 165 1.07 4.03 8.83
CA THR A 165 0.55 5.38 8.57
C THR A 165 1.65 6.43 8.69
N ASN A 166 2.46 6.37 9.75
CA ASN A 166 3.58 7.31 9.93
C ASN A 166 4.60 7.21 8.78
N PHE A 167 4.84 6.01 8.27
CA PHE A 167 5.73 5.79 7.12
C PHE A 167 5.13 6.41 5.84
N GLN A 168 3.83 6.19 5.59
CA GLN A 168 3.14 6.78 4.45
C GLN A 168 3.13 8.32 4.52
N ASP A 169 2.84 8.91 5.69
CA ASP A 169 2.86 10.35 5.90
C ASP A 169 4.25 10.95 5.54
N ARG A 170 5.33 10.29 6.00
CA ARG A 170 6.71 10.77 5.73
C ARG A 170 7.11 10.68 4.27
N ILE A 171 6.59 9.69 3.53
CA ILE A 171 6.88 9.56 2.10
C ILE A 171 6.06 10.56 1.30
N ALA A 172 4.82 10.85 1.73
CA ALA A 172 3.95 11.80 1.05
C ALA A 172 4.51 13.23 1.04
N ASP A 173 5.27 13.61 2.09
CA ASP A 173 5.89 14.92 2.20
C ASP A 173 7.19 15.06 1.38
N VAL A 174 7.73 13.95 0.83
CA VAL A 174 8.97 13.98 0.04
C VAL A 174 8.62 14.06 -1.45
N THR A 175 9.14 15.09 -2.11
CA THR A 175 8.97 15.29 -3.55
C THR A 175 10.19 14.82 -4.35
N VAL A 176 10.01 14.67 -5.65
CA VAL A 176 11.10 14.41 -6.60
C VAL A 176 12.20 15.46 -6.47
N ALA A 177 11.83 16.74 -6.33
CA ALA A 177 12.75 17.86 -6.18
C ALA A 177 13.67 17.78 -4.95
N ASP A 178 13.21 17.07 -3.89
CA ASP A 178 14.00 16.91 -2.65
C ASP A 178 15.11 15.87 -2.78
N ILE A 179 14.96 14.92 -3.71
CA ILE A 179 15.86 13.77 -3.83
C ILE A 179 16.65 13.73 -5.14
N MET A 180 16.24 14.51 -6.16
CA MET A 180 16.86 14.51 -7.46
C MET A 180 18.30 15.09 -7.42
N ASP A 181 19.14 14.64 -8.32
CA ASP A 181 20.35 15.34 -8.70
C ASP A 181 19.97 16.55 -9.58
N ARG A 182 20.23 17.75 -9.11
CA ARG A 182 19.82 19.00 -9.76
C ARG A 182 20.76 19.44 -10.88
N GLU A 183 21.94 18.84 -10.96
CA GLU A 183 22.96 19.18 -11.96
C GLU A 183 23.39 17.93 -12.76
N PRO A 184 22.44 17.22 -13.42
CA PRO A 184 22.79 16.04 -14.19
C PRO A 184 23.64 16.43 -15.41
N VAL A 185 24.59 15.59 -15.74
CA VAL A 185 25.34 15.72 -17.00
C VAL A 185 24.39 15.38 -18.14
N THR A 186 24.17 16.33 -19.06
CA THR A 186 23.26 16.21 -20.20
C THR A 186 24.02 16.30 -21.52
N ILE A 187 23.55 15.61 -22.55
CA ILE A 187 24.12 15.67 -23.90
C ILE A 187 23.16 16.46 -24.81
N PRO A 188 23.64 17.49 -25.56
CA PRO A 188 22.82 18.18 -26.55
C PRO A 188 22.41 17.22 -27.69
N ALA A 189 21.13 17.27 -28.09
CA ALA A 189 20.58 16.40 -29.13
C ALA A 189 21.28 16.58 -30.50
N ASP A 190 21.75 17.77 -30.79
CA ASP A 190 22.36 18.13 -32.08
C ASP A 190 23.89 17.88 -32.12
N LEU A 191 24.46 17.38 -31.02
CA LEU A 191 25.88 17.00 -30.95
C LEU A 191 26.14 15.78 -31.83
N ARG A 192 27.34 15.72 -32.46
CA ARG A 192 27.77 14.54 -33.25
C ARG A 192 28.10 13.37 -32.32
N ALA A 193 27.87 12.15 -32.78
CA ALA A 193 28.15 10.93 -32.02
C ALA A 193 29.62 10.83 -31.60
N SER A 194 30.56 11.18 -32.50
CA SER A 194 31.99 11.22 -32.18
C SER A 194 32.32 12.15 -31.03
N GLN A 195 31.77 13.36 -31.04
CA GLN A 195 31.96 14.34 -29.95
C GLN A 195 31.29 13.87 -28.66
N ALA A 196 30.10 13.30 -28.76
CA ALA A 196 29.40 12.75 -27.59
C ALA A 196 30.20 11.62 -26.93
N TYR A 197 30.88 10.79 -27.75
CA TYR A 197 31.75 9.75 -27.25
C TYR A 197 32.98 10.30 -26.52
N ASP A 198 33.70 11.23 -27.17
CA ASP A 198 34.95 11.78 -26.65
C ASP A 198 34.72 12.66 -25.39
N ASP A 199 33.75 13.57 -25.43
CA ASP A 199 33.53 14.56 -24.39
C ASP A 199 32.76 14.01 -23.18
N TYR A 200 31.92 12.97 -23.37
CA TYR A 200 31.05 12.44 -22.33
C TYR A 200 31.35 10.99 -21.98
N PHE A 201 31.27 10.06 -22.93
CA PHE A 201 31.39 8.63 -22.60
C PHE A 201 32.81 8.23 -22.21
N LEU A 202 33.86 8.82 -22.80
CA LEU A 202 35.23 8.58 -22.37
C LEU A 202 35.54 9.25 -21.04
N ARG A 203 34.98 10.42 -20.79
CA ARG A 203 35.19 11.17 -19.56
C ARG A 203 34.47 10.54 -18.37
N TYR A 204 33.26 10.00 -18.57
CA TYR A 204 32.40 9.38 -17.54
C TYR A 204 32.30 7.87 -17.77
N GLN A 205 33.43 7.15 -17.61
CA GLN A 205 33.55 5.74 -17.97
C GLN A 205 32.58 4.79 -17.27
N GLY A 206 32.10 5.12 -16.07
CA GLY A 206 31.14 4.31 -15.30
C GLY A 206 29.69 4.48 -15.72
N TRP A 207 29.38 5.41 -16.63
CA TRP A 207 28.01 5.74 -17.01
C TRP A 207 27.62 5.02 -18.30
N SER A 208 26.50 4.36 -18.29
CA SER A 208 25.98 3.58 -19.43
C SER A 208 25.01 4.36 -20.31
N TRP A 209 24.50 5.50 -19.83
CA TRP A 209 23.55 6.36 -20.53
C TRP A 209 23.66 7.82 -20.06
N PHE A 210 23.14 8.74 -20.88
CA PHE A 210 22.97 10.14 -20.54
C PHE A 210 21.62 10.67 -21.00
N PRO A 211 20.98 11.59 -20.25
CA PRO A 211 19.82 12.33 -20.72
C PRO A 211 20.19 13.27 -21.85
N VAL A 212 19.33 13.31 -22.86
CA VAL A 212 19.49 14.17 -24.02
C VAL A 212 18.53 15.36 -23.90
N VAL A 213 19.06 16.56 -24.18
CA VAL A 213 18.28 17.80 -24.14
C VAL A 213 18.36 18.54 -25.48
N ASP A 214 17.31 19.30 -25.80
CA ASP A 214 17.31 20.21 -26.95
C ASP A 214 18.01 21.56 -26.62
N ALA A 215 17.98 22.48 -27.59
CA ALA A 215 18.56 23.82 -27.43
C ALA A 215 17.90 24.66 -26.31
N TYR A 216 16.68 24.30 -25.88
CA TYR A 216 15.93 24.94 -24.81
C TYR A 216 16.07 24.21 -23.48
N ARG A 217 17.00 23.23 -23.38
CA ARG A 217 17.19 22.34 -22.22
C ARG A 217 15.99 21.46 -21.91
N ARG A 218 15.09 21.24 -22.84
CA ARG A 218 13.99 20.30 -22.67
C ARG A 218 14.49 18.89 -22.81
N TYR A 219 14.02 18.01 -21.96
CA TYR A 219 14.30 16.57 -22.04
C TYR A 219 13.64 15.99 -23.31
N VAL A 220 14.42 15.36 -24.18
CA VAL A 220 13.93 14.79 -25.43
C VAL A 220 14.17 13.30 -25.56
N GLY A 221 14.96 12.71 -24.67
CA GLY A 221 15.22 11.26 -24.68
C GLY A 221 16.49 10.86 -23.98
N LEU A 222 16.89 9.63 -24.19
CA LEU A 222 18.01 8.97 -23.54
C LEU A 222 18.97 8.39 -24.58
N ILE A 223 20.28 8.62 -24.41
CA ILE A 223 21.31 8.01 -25.25
C ILE A 223 22.12 6.98 -24.47
N HIS A 224 22.22 5.78 -25.03
CA HIS A 224 22.97 4.69 -24.42
C HIS A 224 24.38 4.58 -25.00
N ARG A 225 25.36 4.26 -24.16
CA ARG A 225 26.77 4.05 -24.56
C ARG A 225 26.93 3.10 -25.76
N PRO A 226 26.31 1.90 -25.78
CA PRO A 226 26.50 0.97 -26.91
C PRO A 226 26.04 1.55 -28.25
N ALA A 227 25.01 2.39 -28.27
CA ALA A 227 24.52 3.00 -29.51
C ALA A 227 25.56 3.97 -30.12
N VAL A 228 26.20 4.76 -29.24
CA VAL A 228 27.27 5.70 -29.67
C VAL A 228 28.53 4.97 -30.04
N GLU A 229 28.99 4.02 -29.24
CA GLU A 229 30.20 3.22 -29.53
C GLU A 229 30.08 2.47 -30.86
N HIS A 230 28.92 1.87 -31.14
CA HIS A 230 28.70 1.16 -32.40
C HIS A 230 28.93 2.06 -33.62
N VAL A 231 28.35 3.28 -33.58
CA VAL A 231 28.43 4.24 -34.71
C VAL A 231 29.82 4.82 -34.84
N VAL A 232 30.50 5.12 -33.73
CA VAL A 232 31.89 5.64 -33.74
C VAL A 232 32.87 4.59 -34.26
N HIS A 233 32.72 3.30 -33.90
CA HIS A 233 33.58 2.22 -34.38
C HIS A 233 33.39 1.90 -35.85
N LEU A 234 32.20 2.13 -36.43
CA LEU A 234 31.97 2.03 -37.87
C LEU A 234 32.69 3.10 -38.67
N GLY A 235 32.97 4.25 -38.08
CA GLY A 235 33.69 5.37 -38.69
C GLY A 235 32.99 6.02 -39.88
N GLY A 236 33.66 6.90 -40.56
CA GLY A 236 33.17 7.59 -41.75
C GLY A 236 31.91 8.43 -41.48
N SER A 237 30.97 8.45 -42.40
CA SER A 237 29.72 9.21 -42.30
C SER A 237 28.80 8.79 -41.12
N GLN A 238 29.02 7.61 -40.58
CA GLN A 238 28.24 7.14 -39.42
C GLN A 238 28.62 7.86 -38.13
N ALA A 239 29.90 8.19 -37.96
CA ALA A 239 30.39 8.93 -36.79
C ALA A 239 29.92 10.40 -36.78
N ASP A 240 29.45 10.93 -37.91
CA ASP A 240 28.88 12.27 -38.06
C ASP A 240 27.42 12.35 -37.75
N ARG A 241 26.74 11.22 -37.50
CA ARG A 241 25.32 11.21 -37.08
C ARG A 241 25.14 11.97 -35.77
N THR A 242 23.97 12.59 -35.61
CA THR A 242 23.66 13.32 -34.40
C THR A 242 23.16 12.40 -33.28
N VAL A 243 23.30 12.83 -32.03
CA VAL A 243 22.76 12.15 -30.86
C VAL A 243 21.25 11.96 -31.00
N ARG A 244 20.55 12.93 -31.60
CA ARG A 244 19.10 12.88 -31.88
C ARG A 244 18.69 11.66 -32.70
N GLU A 245 19.54 11.26 -33.64
CA GLU A 245 19.26 10.10 -34.50
C GLU A 245 19.52 8.74 -33.82
N LEU A 246 20.29 8.75 -32.73
CA LEU A 246 20.75 7.55 -32.02
C LEU A 246 20.07 7.35 -30.67
N MET A 247 19.48 8.42 -30.13
CA MET A 247 18.80 8.36 -28.83
C MET A 247 17.52 7.56 -28.90
N VAL A 248 17.10 7.06 -27.75
CA VAL A 248 15.72 6.59 -27.52
C VAL A 248 14.90 7.81 -27.16
N PRO A 249 13.91 8.19 -27.99
CA PRO A 249 13.09 9.37 -27.70
C PRO A 249 12.24 9.16 -26.45
N ASP A 250 11.95 10.24 -25.75
CA ASP A 250 11.03 10.19 -24.60
C ASP A 250 9.60 9.89 -25.10
N ASP A 251 8.99 8.85 -24.55
CA ASP A 251 7.59 8.46 -24.80
C ASP A 251 6.62 9.04 -23.74
N GLY A 252 7.14 9.93 -22.87
CA GLY A 252 6.42 10.53 -21.75
C GLY A 252 6.37 9.64 -20.50
N GLN A 253 6.93 8.44 -20.53
CA GLN A 253 7.00 7.56 -19.37
C GLN A 253 8.32 7.74 -18.59
N GLY A 254 9.38 8.15 -19.25
CA GLY A 254 10.70 8.40 -18.67
C GLY A 254 10.77 9.70 -17.86
N SER A 255 9.83 10.60 -18.03
CA SER A 255 9.79 11.91 -17.37
C SER A 255 8.76 11.96 -16.23
N VAL A 256 9.04 12.78 -15.22
CA VAL A 256 8.18 13.00 -14.05
C VAL A 256 8.25 14.46 -13.64
N GLY A 257 7.15 15.02 -13.14
CA GLY A 257 7.14 16.38 -12.59
C GLY A 257 8.05 16.51 -11.37
N ALA A 258 8.82 17.59 -11.28
CA ALA A 258 9.68 17.84 -10.12
C ALA A 258 8.90 17.90 -8.79
N ASP A 259 7.64 18.32 -8.82
CA ASP A 259 6.76 18.42 -7.65
C ASP A 259 6.03 17.10 -7.33
N ALA A 260 6.24 16.05 -8.13
CA ALA A 260 5.56 14.78 -7.92
C ALA A 260 5.99 14.14 -6.58
N PRO A 261 5.08 13.49 -5.84
CA PRO A 261 5.42 12.81 -4.60
C PRO A 261 6.26 11.55 -4.85
N LEU A 262 7.15 11.24 -3.91
CA LEU A 262 8.03 10.06 -3.98
C LEU A 262 7.25 8.75 -4.18
N GLU A 263 6.04 8.65 -3.65
CA GLU A 263 5.18 7.48 -3.79
C GLU A 263 4.88 7.14 -5.26
N GLN A 264 4.71 8.15 -6.11
CA GLN A 264 4.46 7.97 -7.54
C GLN A 264 5.64 7.29 -8.26
N LEU A 265 6.87 7.50 -7.79
CA LEU A 265 8.06 6.91 -8.39
C LEU A 265 8.16 5.41 -8.12
N LEU A 266 7.65 4.94 -6.98
CA LEU A 266 7.74 3.53 -6.58
C LEU A 266 7.02 2.58 -7.54
N SER A 267 6.02 3.09 -8.27
CA SER A 267 5.24 2.34 -9.26
C SER A 267 5.72 2.52 -10.70
N SER A 268 6.75 3.37 -10.94
CA SER A 268 7.20 3.68 -12.29
C SER A 268 8.02 2.54 -12.93
N GLU A 269 7.66 2.16 -14.15
CA GLU A 269 8.37 1.13 -14.91
C GLU A 269 9.78 1.57 -15.34
N PRO A 270 10.00 2.82 -15.81
CA PRO A 270 11.33 3.30 -16.20
C PRO A 270 12.34 3.30 -15.05
N LEU A 271 11.92 3.59 -13.82
CA LEU A 271 12.83 3.49 -12.67
C LEU A 271 13.30 2.04 -12.44
N ARG A 272 12.48 1.04 -12.80
CA ARG A 272 12.82 -0.39 -12.66
C ARG A 272 13.67 -0.90 -13.81
N THR A 273 13.46 -0.41 -15.04
CA THR A 273 14.13 -0.90 -16.27
C THR A 273 15.39 -0.10 -16.60
N VAL A 274 15.32 1.22 -16.55
CA VAL A 274 16.44 2.13 -16.87
C VAL A 274 17.25 2.46 -15.61
N GLY A 275 16.63 2.36 -14.43
CA GLY A 275 17.25 2.71 -13.15
C GLY A 275 17.22 4.21 -12.83
N ALA A 276 16.51 5.00 -13.64
CA ALA A 276 16.39 6.45 -13.46
C ALA A 276 15.08 7.01 -14.01
N LEU A 277 14.69 8.20 -13.49
CA LEU A 277 13.63 9.07 -14.00
C LEU A 277 14.14 10.48 -14.18
N PHE A 278 13.59 11.20 -15.15
CA PHE A 278 14.01 12.53 -15.52
C PHE A 278 12.98 13.56 -15.00
N ALA A 279 13.40 14.37 -14.03
CA ALA A 279 12.55 15.39 -13.45
C ALA A 279 12.45 16.60 -14.38
N VAL A 280 11.23 16.89 -14.83
CA VAL A 280 10.94 18.01 -15.73
C VAL A 280 9.97 18.99 -15.09
N ASP A 281 10.02 20.25 -15.53
CA ASP A 281 9.00 21.23 -15.18
C ASP A 281 7.83 21.24 -16.17
N GLY A 282 6.87 22.17 -15.96
CA GLY A 282 5.68 22.31 -16.79
C GLY A 282 5.96 22.67 -18.26
N GLU A 283 7.18 23.13 -18.59
CA GLU A 283 7.64 23.44 -19.96
C GLU A 283 8.48 22.29 -20.58
N GLY A 284 8.67 21.19 -19.84
CA GLY A 284 9.48 20.05 -20.24
C GLY A 284 10.97 20.24 -20.07
N VAL A 285 11.42 21.30 -19.40
CA VAL A 285 12.84 21.56 -19.13
C VAL A 285 13.35 20.60 -18.07
N LEU A 286 14.47 19.94 -18.34
CA LEU A 286 15.09 19.01 -17.40
C LEU A 286 15.61 19.77 -16.17
N ARG A 287 15.10 19.42 -15.01
CA ARG A 287 15.45 20.01 -13.70
C ARG A 287 16.35 19.10 -12.87
N GLY A 288 16.32 17.80 -13.15
CA GLY A 288 17.15 16.86 -12.43
C GLY A 288 16.95 15.41 -12.89
N VAL A 289 17.71 14.52 -12.29
CA VAL A 289 17.60 13.06 -12.49
C VAL A 289 17.42 12.39 -11.13
N VAL A 290 16.51 11.42 -11.05
CA VAL A 290 16.30 10.59 -9.88
C VAL A 290 16.71 9.17 -10.21
N THR A 291 17.65 8.61 -9.46
CA THR A 291 18.11 7.23 -9.59
C THR A 291 17.51 6.34 -8.51
N VAL A 292 17.53 5.01 -8.76
CA VAL A 292 17.09 4.00 -7.76
C VAL A 292 17.80 4.17 -6.42
N ASP A 293 19.10 4.52 -6.44
CA ASP A 293 19.88 4.70 -5.20
C ASP A 293 19.45 5.94 -4.40
N GLN A 294 19.02 7.01 -5.07
CA GLN A 294 18.46 8.19 -4.39
C GLN A 294 17.11 7.87 -3.78
N VAL A 295 16.23 7.18 -4.51
CA VAL A 295 14.95 6.71 -3.97
C VAL A 295 15.16 5.79 -2.77
N ARG A 296 16.08 4.83 -2.86
CA ARG A 296 16.42 3.92 -1.76
C ARG A 296 16.91 4.69 -0.52
N ARG A 297 17.80 5.66 -0.69
CA ARG A 297 18.29 6.49 0.42
C ARG A 297 17.18 7.32 1.06
N ALA A 298 16.29 7.90 0.25
CA ALA A 298 15.14 8.64 0.75
C ALA A 298 14.21 7.75 1.58
N LEU A 299 13.90 6.54 1.11
CA LEU A 299 13.09 5.56 1.84
C LEU A 299 13.75 5.11 3.15
N GLN A 300 15.06 4.86 3.16
CA GLN A 300 15.81 4.51 4.35
C GLN A 300 15.80 5.64 5.38
N SER A 301 15.98 6.89 4.95
CA SER A 301 15.92 8.05 5.84
C SER A 301 14.53 8.29 6.42
N ALA A 302 13.47 7.98 5.65
CA ALA A 302 12.08 8.03 6.14
C ALA A 302 11.78 6.92 7.17
N SER A 303 12.45 5.78 7.10
CA SER A 303 12.25 4.66 8.03
C SER A 303 13.06 4.77 9.33
N SER A 304 14.15 5.56 9.35
CA SER A 304 15.09 5.63 10.47
C SER A 304 14.81 6.77 11.46
N ARG A 305 13.88 7.65 11.16
CA ARG A 305 13.39 8.73 12.03
C ARG A 305 12.02 8.37 12.61
#